data_14695f015e29bc6c061c03a995d809a1
#
_entry.id   14695f015e29bc6c061c03a995d809a1
#
_cell.length_a   1.000
_cell.length_b   1.000
_cell.length_c   1.000
_cell.angle_alpha   90.00
_cell.angle_beta   90.00
_cell.angle_gamma   90.00
#
_symmetry.space_group_name_H-M   'P 1'
#
loop_
_entity.id
_entity.type
_entity.pdbx_description
1 polymer ?
#
loop_
_entity_poly.entity_id
_entity_poly.type
_entity_poly.pdbx_seq_one_letter_code
_entity_poly.pdbx_strand_id
1 'polypeptide(L)'
;MATGDIDEDVVQAASAARAGADVIAVIRSTGQSLLDYVPEGATHQGFAGTYATQENFRIMRAAMDEVSEEVGRYVRVTNYASGLCMPEIAVLAGLQRLDMMLNDSMYGILFRDINPVRTFVDQRFSRQVHARAGIIINTGEDNYLTTDDAVEAAHTVTVSQLLNERFAHEAGLPDALVGLGHAFEIDPAVPESFRLELAHALLARELFPDAPLKWMPPTKHMTGNVFAGHVLDGFFTLAGVLTGQSILLVGMMTEAVATPFLSDRDLALANVRYVLGAAGSLAEDFRPAPGGFIVSRAHRVLGAAVELLERVADEGLLTAIARGTFGLMKRPADGGRGADGVVEKADGYLNPATVMLEAGQGR
;
A
#
# COMPACT_ATOMS: atom_id res chain seq x y z
N MET A 1 -9.98 7.88 5.57
CA MET A 1 -11.35 8.19 5.95
C MET A 1 -12.27 7.39 5.06
N ALA A 2 -13.39 6.92 5.54
CA ALA A 2 -14.19 5.92 4.82
C ALA A 2 -15.66 5.89 5.25
N THR A 3 -16.24 7.07 5.56
CA THR A 3 -17.66 7.17 5.90
C THR A 3 -18.55 7.02 4.67
N GLY A 4 -18.03 7.33 3.49
CA GLY A 4 -18.77 7.43 2.23
C GLY A 4 -19.32 8.82 1.96
N ASP A 5 -19.17 9.76 2.89
CA ASP A 5 -19.51 11.17 2.77
C ASP A 5 -18.24 12.00 2.91
N ILE A 6 -17.90 12.80 1.91
CA ILE A 6 -16.65 13.56 1.88
C ILE A 6 -16.61 14.67 2.93
N ASP A 7 -17.74 15.28 3.24
CA ASP A 7 -17.80 16.37 4.22
C ASP A 7 -17.56 15.81 5.63
N GLU A 8 -18.14 14.66 5.95
CA GLU A 8 -17.87 13.96 7.21
C GLU A 8 -16.44 13.42 7.26
N ASP A 9 -15.93 12.89 6.16
CA ASP A 9 -14.53 12.43 6.04
C ASP A 9 -13.54 13.59 6.30
N VAL A 10 -13.82 14.81 5.87
CA VAL A 10 -13.00 15.99 6.14
C VAL A 10 -12.97 16.33 7.64
N VAL A 11 -14.12 16.27 8.32
CA VAL A 11 -14.17 16.50 9.79
C VAL A 11 -13.29 15.48 10.52
N GLN A 12 -13.40 14.22 10.16
CA GLN A 12 -12.61 13.15 10.76
C GLN A 12 -11.13 13.25 10.41
N ALA A 13 -10.79 13.66 9.19
CA ALA A 13 -9.43 13.89 8.73
C ALA A 13 -8.75 15.03 9.50
N ALA A 14 -9.45 16.15 9.64
CA ALA A 14 -8.96 17.29 10.40
C ALA A 14 -8.69 16.94 11.88
N SER A 15 -9.60 16.18 12.51
CA SER A 15 -9.40 15.67 13.86
C SER A 15 -8.16 14.78 13.96
N ALA A 16 -8.00 13.83 13.05
CA ALA A 16 -6.84 12.94 13.03
C ALA A 16 -5.51 13.70 12.81
N ALA A 17 -5.50 14.69 11.91
CA ALA A 17 -4.33 15.51 11.65
C ALA A 17 -3.94 16.35 12.90
N ARG A 18 -4.91 16.93 13.60
CA ARG A 18 -4.69 17.64 14.88
C ARG A 18 -4.19 16.69 15.96
N ALA A 19 -4.67 15.45 15.98
CA ALA A 19 -4.18 14.40 16.88
C ALA A 19 -2.79 13.87 16.55
N GLY A 20 -2.19 14.28 15.41
CA GLY A 20 -0.81 13.97 15.04
C GLY A 20 -0.63 13.05 13.85
N ALA A 21 -1.68 12.71 13.09
CA ALA A 21 -1.53 11.98 11.85
C ALA A 21 -0.80 12.82 10.78
N ASP A 22 0.25 12.27 10.18
CA ASP A 22 1.05 12.94 9.14
C ASP A 22 0.53 12.68 7.74
N VAL A 23 -0.24 11.61 7.56
CA VAL A 23 -0.83 11.19 6.29
C VAL A 23 -2.30 10.84 6.48
N ILE A 24 -3.16 11.40 5.66
CA ILE A 24 -4.59 11.13 5.65
C ILE A 24 -4.96 10.36 4.38
N ALA A 25 -5.66 9.24 4.54
CA ALA A 25 -6.21 8.52 3.41
C ALA A 25 -7.59 9.10 3.04
N VAL A 26 -7.72 9.61 1.82
CA VAL A 26 -9.00 9.99 1.23
C VAL A 26 -9.58 8.82 0.47
N ILE A 27 -10.88 8.57 0.62
CA ILE A 27 -11.53 7.46 -0.07
C ILE A 27 -11.78 7.79 -1.55
N ARG A 28 -11.61 6.80 -2.40
CA ARG A 28 -12.17 6.80 -3.76
C ARG A 28 -13.60 6.29 -3.72
N SER A 29 -14.37 6.52 -4.79
CA SER A 29 -15.70 5.92 -4.87
C SER A 29 -15.60 4.38 -4.99
N THR A 30 -16.53 3.68 -4.34
CA THR A 30 -16.49 2.22 -4.18
C THR A 30 -16.49 1.46 -5.50
N GLY A 31 -17.20 1.97 -6.52
CA GLY A 31 -17.31 1.30 -7.82
C GLY A 31 -16.04 1.32 -8.68
N GLN A 32 -15.11 2.22 -8.45
CA GLN A 32 -13.97 2.48 -9.35
C GLN A 32 -13.03 1.30 -9.55
N SER A 33 -12.86 0.45 -8.56
CA SER A 33 -11.97 -0.71 -8.71
C SER A 33 -12.56 -1.82 -9.58
N LEU A 34 -13.82 -1.71 -9.98
CA LEU A 34 -14.57 -2.77 -10.66
C LEU A 34 -15.20 -2.33 -11.98
N LEU A 35 -15.22 -1.02 -12.30
CA LEU A 35 -15.83 -0.47 -13.50
C LEU A 35 -14.78 -0.09 -14.55
N ASP A 36 -15.08 -0.36 -15.80
CA ASP A 36 -14.28 0.04 -16.96
C ASP A 36 -14.56 1.48 -17.40
N TYR A 37 -15.67 2.01 -16.98
CA TYR A 37 -16.06 3.39 -17.21
C TYR A 37 -16.55 4.03 -15.92
N VAL A 38 -16.61 5.34 -15.93
CA VAL A 38 -16.86 6.11 -14.74
C VAL A 38 -18.10 6.94 -14.93
N PRO A 39 -19.21 6.63 -14.23
CA PRO A 39 -20.38 7.49 -14.21
C PRO A 39 -20.05 8.84 -13.54
N GLU A 40 -20.59 9.92 -14.09
CA GLU A 40 -20.53 11.24 -13.45
C GLU A 40 -21.39 11.27 -12.17
N GLY A 41 -21.01 12.10 -11.23
CA GLY A 41 -21.80 12.38 -10.05
C GLY A 41 -20.99 12.51 -8.76
N ALA A 42 -21.54 13.23 -7.81
CA ALA A 42 -20.95 13.39 -6.48
C ALA A 42 -21.17 12.14 -5.62
N THR A 43 -20.22 11.86 -4.73
CA THR A 43 -20.27 10.72 -3.83
C THR A 43 -20.75 11.13 -2.45
N HIS A 44 -22.00 10.84 -2.13
CA HIS A 44 -22.51 10.92 -0.76
C HIS A 44 -22.65 9.56 -0.08
N GLN A 45 -22.49 8.44 -0.84
CA GLN A 45 -22.70 7.08 -0.36
C GLN A 45 -21.61 6.12 -0.83
N GLY A 46 -20.42 6.62 -1.16
CA GLY A 46 -19.31 5.80 -1.67
C GLY A 46 -19.51 5.26 -3.09
N PHE A 47 -20.55 5.71 -3.80
CA PHE A 47 -20.83 5.35 -5.19
C PHE A 47 -20.78 6.58 -6.07
N ALA A 48 -19.83 6.65 -6.94
CA ALA A 48 -19.77 7.54 -8.10
C ALA A 48 -18.50 7.24 -8.89
N GLY A 49 -18.25 8.00 -9.93
CA GLY A 49 -17.14 7.74 -10.81
C GLY A 49 -15.86 8.52 -10.50
N THR A 50 -14.97 8.63 -11.51
CA THR A 50 -13.71 9.37 -11.40
C THR A 50 -13.93 10.85 -11.13
N TYR A 51 -14.98 11.44 -11.65
CA TYR A 51 -15.31 12.82 -11.33
C TYR A 51 -15.52 13.03 -9.82
N ALA A 52 -16.30 12.18 -9.19
CA ALA A 52 -16.50 12.25 -7.74
C ALA A 52 -15.19 11.97 -6.97
N THR A 53 -14.35 11.09 -7.48
CA THR A 53 -13.02 10.85 -6.87
C THR A 53 -12.14 12.08 -6.99
N GLN A 54 -12.11 12.73 -8.13
CA GLN A 54 -11.37 13.98 -8.30
C GLN A 54 -11.86 15.05 -7.32
N GLU A 55 -13.16 15.18 -7.19
CA GLU A 55 -13.77 16.14 -6.27
C GLU A 55 -13.45 15.81 -4.81
N ASN A 56 -13.51 14.54 -4.42
CA ASN A 56 -13.09 14.11 -3.10
C ASN A 56 -11.61 14.42 -2.83
N PHE A 57 -10.73 14.24 -3.82
CA PHE A 57 -9.31 14.58 -3.70
C PHE A 57 -9.14 16.10 -3.51
N ARG A 58 -9.83 16.89 -4.31
CA ARG A 58 -9.78 18.35 -4.24
C ARG A 58 -10.25 18.89 -2.88
N ILE A 59 -11.39 18.41 -2.40
CA ILE A 59 -11.97 18.81 -1.11
C ILE A 59 -11.03 18.40 0.04
N MET A 60 -10.60 17.16 0.06
CA MET A 60 -9.71 16.67 1.12
C MET A 60 -8.35 17.39 1.09
N ARG A 61 -7.77 17.64 -0.10
CA ARG A 61 -6.50 18.36 -0.20
C ARG A 61 -6.63 19.80 0.30
N ALA A 62 -7.71 20.51 -0.06
CA ALA A 62 -7.95 21.86 0.42
C ALA A 62 -8.09 21.90 1.95
N ALA A 63 -8.86 20.98 2.52
CA ALA A 63 -9.02 20.87 3.97
C ALA A 63 -7.69 20.55 4.69
N MET A 64 -6.86 19.68 4.11
CA MET A 64 -5.56 19.35 4.71
C MET A 64 -4.53 20.47 4.52
N ASP A 65 -4.65 21.33 3.52
CA ASP A 65 -3.85 22.54 3.40
C ASP A 65 -4.17 23.52 4.56
N GLU A 66 -5.44 23.76 4.83
CA GLU A 66 -5.88 24.61 5.97
C GLU A 66 -5.40 24.04 7.32
N VAL A 67 -5.59 22.74 7.53
CA VAL A 67 -5.13 22.07 8.76
C VAL A 67 -3.60 22.10 8.87
N SER A 68 -2.88 21.98 7.77
CA SER A 68 -1.41 22.06 7.76
C SER A 68 -0.90 23.41 8.26
N GLU A 69 -1.55 24.50 7.86
CA GLU A 69 -1.27 25.86 8.37
C GLU A 69 -1.58 25.95 9.88
N GLU A 70 -2.72 25.42 10.31
CA GLU A 70 -3.13 25.41 11.71
C GLU A 70 -2.14 24.68 12.63
N VAL A 71 -1.72 23.46 12.22
CA VAL A 71 -0.85 22.61 13.04
C VAL A 71 0.65 22.88 12.83
N GLY A 72 1.02 23.73 11.89
CA GLY A 72 2.41 24.12 11.60
C GLY A 72 3.25 23.01 10.94
N ARG A 73 2.62 22.03 10.28
CA ARG A 73 3.29 20.96 9.55
C ARG A 73 2.47 20.52 8.34
N TYR A 74 3.13 20.09 7.27
CA TYR A 74 2.45 19.60 6.08
C TYR A 74 1.78 18.25 6.34
N VAL A 75 0.47 18.15 6.11
CA VAL A 75 -0.31 16.92 6.20
C VAL A 75 -0.50 16.36 4.80
N ARG A 76 0.04 15.16 4.59
CA ARG A 76 -0.01 14.45 3.30
C ARG A 76 -1.37 13.82 3.06
N VAL A 77 -1.73 13.67 1.79
CA VAL A 77 -2.95 12.97 1.38
C VAL A 77 -2.57 11.77 0.52
N THR A 78 -3.14 10.62 0.84
CA THR A 78 -2.97 9.37 0.09
C THR A 78 -4.29 8.80 -0.39
N ASN A 79 -4.25 8.00 -1.45
CA ASN A 79 -5.39 7.22 -1.95
C ASN A 79 -4.92 5.91 -2.55
N TYR A 80 -5.84 5.15 -3.11
CA TYR A 80 -5.59 3.85 -3.70
C TYR A 80 -5.79 3.90 -5.22
N ALA A 81 -4.75 3.60 -5.99
CA ALA A 81 -4.78 3.53 -7.46
C ALA A 81 -4.68 2.07 -7.94
N SER A 82 -5.58 1.22 -7.47
CA SER A 82 -5.71 -0.16 -7.93
C SER A 82 -7.09 -0.40 -8.50
N GLY A 83 -7.17 -1.11 -9.61
CA GLY A 83 -8.43 -1.41 -10.27
C GLY A 83 -8.48 -0.96 -11.72
N LEU A 84 -9.63 -1.06 -12.35
CA LEU A 84 -9.80 -0.84 -13.80
C LEU A 84 -9.61 0.63 -14.23
N CYS A 85 -9.89 1.59 -13.33
CA CYS A 85 -9.71 3.03 -13.59
C CYS A 85 -8.36 3.57 -13.07
N MET A 86 -7.38 2.72 -12.88
CA MET A 86 -6.09 3.07 -12.31
C MET A 86 -5.35 4.22 -13.04
N PRO A 87 -5.26 4.24 -14.38
CA PRO A 87 -4.60 5.32 -15.10
C PRO A 87 -5.23 6.70 -14.84
N GLU A 88 -6.56 6.76 -14.86
CA GLU A 88 -7.31 7.99 -14.61
C GLU A 88 -7.11 8.49 -13.19
N ILE A 89 -7.20 7.61 -12.19
CA ILE A 89 -7.00 7.96 -10.78
C ILE A 89 -5.56 8.47 -10.55
N ALA A 90 -4.56 7.89 -11.22
CA ALA A 90 -3.19 8.36 -11.12
C ALA A 90 -3.03 9.80 -11.64
N VAL A 91 -3.66 10.11 -12.78
CA VAL A 91 -3.67 11.47 -13.33
C VAL A 91 -4.39 12.45 -12.38
N LEU A 92 -5.57 12.06 -11.87
CA LEU A 92 -6.33 12.87 -10.92
C LEU A 92 -5.54 13.16 -9.63
N ALA A 93 -4.81 12.16 -9.13
CA ALA A 93 -3.94 12.32 -7.96
C ALA A 93 -2.86 13.39 -8.22
N GLY A 94 -2.22 13.35 -9.38
CA GLY A 94 -1.24 14.36 -9.77
C GLY A 94 -1.84 15.76 -9.88
N LEU A 95 -3.02 15.88 -10.51
CA LEU A 95 -3.72 17.16 -10.67
C LEU A 95 -4.18 17.75 -9.32
N GLN A 96 -4.59 16.90 -8.38
CA GLN A 96 -5.07 17.32 -7.07
C GLN A 96 -3.98 17.27 -5.97
N ARG A 97 -2.71 17.16 -6.36
CA ARG A 97 -1.56 17.22 -5.46
C ARG A 97 -1.61 16.20 -4.32
N LEU A 98 -1.99 14.96 -4.62
CA LEU A 98 -1.83 13.87 -3.67
C LEU A 98 -0.35 13.52 -3.52
N ASP A 99 0.02 13.12 -2.32
CA ASP A 99 1.42 12.84 -1.98
C ASP A 99 1.79 11.36 -2.12
N MET A 100 0.79 10.48 -1.96
CA MET A 100 0.99 9.04 -2.00
C MET A 100 -0.18 8.34 -2.68
N MET A 101 0.11 7.21 -3.35
CA MET A 101 -0.91 6.39 -3.99
C MET A 101 -0.61 4.90 -3.81
N LEU A 102 -1.60 4.09 -3.46
CA LEU A 102 -1.45 2.64 -3.56
C LEU A 102 -1.31 2.25 -5.03
N ASN A 103 -0.21 1.61 -5.37
CA ASN A 103 0.05 1.06 -6.70
C ASN A 103 0.86 -0.23 -6.54
N ASP A 104 0.17 -1.35 -6.42
CA ASP A 104 0.75 -2.66 -6.23
C ASP A 104 0.53 -3.54 -7.45
N SER A 105 1.58 -4.23 -7.92
CA SER A 105 1.53 -5.03 -9.15
C SER A 105 0.53 -6.18 -9.10
N MET A 106 0.26 -6.74 -7.94
CA MET A 106 -0.58 -7.94 -7.83
C MET A 106 -1.86 -7.76 -7.03
N TYR A 107 -2.02 -6.67 -6.29
CA TYR A 107 -3.22 -6.44 -5.47
C TYR A 107 -4.52 -6.51 -6.27
N GLY A 108 -4.58 -5.81 -7.41
CA GLY A 108 -5.75 -5.84 -8.29
C GLY A 108 -6.01 -7.21 -8.89
N ILE A 109 -4.96 -7.92 -9.26
CA ILE A 109 -5.03 -9.25 -9.85
C ILE A 109 -5.55 -10.28 -8.81
N LEU A 110 -4.90 -10.38 -7.68
CA LEU A 110 -5.18 -11.42 -6.69
C LEU A 110 -6.47 -11.15 -5.92
N PHE A 111 -6.68 -9.91 -5.49
CA PHE A 111 -7.78 -9.52 -4.61
C PHE A 111 -9.07 -9.13 -5.33
N ARG A 112 -8.95 -8.54 -6.54
CA ARG A 112 -10.08 -7.97 -7.28
C ARG A 112 -10.45 -8.76 -8.52
N ASP A 113 -9.71 -9.83 -8.83
CA ASP A 113 -9.91 -10.63 -10.03
C ASP A 113 -9.81 -9.80 -11.32
N ILE A 114 -8.90 -8.84 -11.37
CA ILE A 114 -8.65 -8.03 -12.55
C ILE A 114 -7.64 -8.75 -13.44
N ASN A 115 -7.84 -8.66 -14.76
CA ASN A 115 -6.96 -9.29 -15.75
C ASN A 115 -5.49 -8.92 -15.52
N PRO A 116 -4.55 -9.88 -15.45
CA PRO A 116 -3.15 -9.62 -15.18
C PRO A 116 -2.47 -8.73 -16.23
N VAL A 117 -2.71 -8.99 -17.51
CA VAL A 117 -2.07 -8.23 -18.61
C VAL A 117 -2.52 -6.77 -18.56
N ARG A 118 -3.82 -6.53 -18.43
CA ARG A 118 -4.36 -5.19 -18.27
C ARG A 118 -3.78 -4.48 -17.06
N THR A 119 -3.71 -5.17 -15.93
CA THR A 119 -3.18 -4.60 -14.69
C THR A 119 -1.73 -4.12 -14.88
N PHE A 120 -0.87 -4.91 -15.48
CA PHE A 120 0.53 -4.52 -15.67
C PHE A 120 0.68 -3.33 -16.63
N VAL A 121 -0.13 -3.26 -17.69
CA VAL A 121 -0.13 -2.12 -18.63
C VAL A 121 -0.60 -0.85 -17.93
N ASP A 122 -1.73 -0.91 -17.23
CA ASP A 122 -2.31 0.24 -16.53
C ASP A 122 -1.40 0.74 -15.41
N GLN A 123 -0.76 -0.17 -14.69
CA GLN A 123 0.19 0.18 -13.63
C GLN A 123 1.47 0.82 -14.16
N ARG A 124 2.02 0.33 -15.27
CA ARG A 124 3.18 0.97 -15.88
C ARG A 124 2.89 2.44 -16.19
N PHE A 125 1.77 2.72 -16.84
CA PHE A 125 1.34 4.08 -17.13
C PHE A 125 1.15 4.90 -15.84
N SER A 126 0.45 4.35 -14.86
CA SER A 126 0.20 5.02 -13.57
C SER A 126 1.50 5.35 -12.84
N ARG A 127 2.48 4.44 -12.83
CA ARG A 127 3.80 4.68 -12.25
C ARG A 127 4.56 5.79 -12.96
N GLN A 128 4.49 5.88 -14.29
CA GLN A 128 5.10 6.98 -15.04
C GLN A 128 4.46 8.34 -14.67
N VAL A 129 3.15 8.37 -14.47
CA VAL A 129 2.45 9.57 -13.97
C VAL A 129 2.92 9.91 -12.55
N HIS A 130 2.99 8.92 -11.65
CA HIS A 130 3.46 9.12 -10.28
C HIS A 130 4.92 9.62 -10.24
N ALA A 131 5.80 9.04 -11.06
CA ALA A 131 7.18 9.51 -11.19
C ALA A 131 7.25 10.98 -11.62
N ARG A 132 6.43 11.36 -12.59
CA ARG A 132 6.38 12.75 -13.08
C ARG A 132 5.81 13.72 -12.07
N ALA A 133 4.86 13.30 -11.26
CA ALA A 133 4.20 14.11 -10.25
C ALA A 133 4.94 14.11 -8.88
N GLY A 134 5.96 13.28 -8.70
CA GLY A 134 6.64 13.14 -7.41
C GLY A 134 5.80 12.43 -6.34
N ILE A 135 4.88 11.57 -6.76
CA ILE A 135 3.98 10.84 -5.85
C ILE A 135 4.65 9.56 -5.39
N ILE A 136 4.69 9.35 -4.08
CA ILE A 136 5.16 8.09 -3.48
C ILE A 136 4.14 7.00 -3.81
N ILE A 137 4.56 5.91 -4.45
CA ILE A 137 3.73 4.72 -4.50
C ILE A 137 3.82 3.98 -3.16
N ASN A 138 2.72 3.44 -2.67
CA ASN A 138 2.75 2.45 -1.61
C ASN A 138 2.14 1.15 -2.13
N THR A 139 2.73 0.03 -1.74
CA THR A 139 2.32 -1.28 -2.18
C THR A 139 1.54 -2.00 -1.09
N GLY A 140 0.84 -3.05 -1.45
CA GLY A 140 -0.08 -3.76 -0.57
C GLY A 140 0.20 -5.26 -0.52
N GLU A 141 1.47 -5.67 -0.54
CA GLU A 141 1.92 -7.06 -0.53
C GLU A 141 1.32 -7.86 0.63
N ASP A 142 1.12 -7.18 1.75
CA ASP A 142 0.44 -7.69 2.94
C ASP A 142 -0.95 -8.28 2.65
N ASN A 143 -1.66 -7.72 1.67
CA ASN A 143 -3.02 -8.16 1.37
C ASN A 143 -3.07 -9.54 0.69
N TYR A 144 -2.00 -10.01 0.06
CA TYR A 144 -1.98 -11.35 -0.56
C TYR A 144 -2.10 -12.45 0.46
N LEU A 145 -1.52 -12.23 1.63
CA LEU A 145 -1.43 -13.22 2.70
C LEU A 145 -2.70 -13.32 3.56
N THR A 146 -3.75 -12.56 3.25
CA THR A 146 -5.06 -12.82 3.85
C THR A 146 -5.67 -14.13 3.32
N THR A 147 -5.15 -14.65 2.21
CA THR A 147 -5.56 -15.92 1.59
C THR A 147 -4.55 -17.04 1.79
N ASP A 148 -3.43 -16.79 2.49
CA ASP A 148 -2.37 -17.75 2.75
C ASP A 148 -1.78 -17.55 4.15
N ASP A 149 -0.88 -18.43 4.59
CA ASP A 149 -0.18 -18.29 5.86
C ASP A 149 0.97 -17.28 5.74
N ALA A 150 0.86 -16.19 6.51
CA ALA A 150 1.84 -15.11 6.48
C ALA A 150 3.25 -15.55 6.91
N VAL A 151 3.35 -16.55 7.79
CA VAL A 151 4.62 -17.07 8.28
C VAL A 151 5.28 -17.97 7.23
N GLU A 152 4.53 -18.89 6.67
CA GLU A 152 5.06 -19.86 5.68
C GLU A 152 5.28 -19.20 4.32
N ALA A 153 4.41 -18.25 3.92
CA ALA A 153 4.46 -17.60 2.62
C ALA A 153 5.20 -16.25 2.61
N ALA A 154 5.89 -15.86 3.68
CA ALA A 154 6.59 -14.57 3.79
C ALA A 154 7.54 -14.29 2.62
N HIS A 155 8.18 -15.32 2.06
CA HIS A 155 9.06 -15.21 0.89
C HIS A 155 8.34 -14.70 -0.36
N THR A 156 7.04 -14.96 -0.52
CA THR A 156 6.25 -14.46 -1.65
C THR A 156 6.07 -12.95 -1.57
N VAL A 157 5.98 -12.41 -0.36
CA VAL A 157 5.93 -10.96 -0.12
C VAL A 157 7.27 -10.32 -0.49
N THR A 158 8.39 -10.91 -0.07
CA THR A 158 9.72 -10.41 -0.45
C THR A 158 9.91 -10.40 -1.96
N VAL A 159 9.49 -11.44 -2.67
CA VAL A 159 9.52 -11.48 -4.15
C VAL A 159 8.61 -10.39 -4.74
N SER A 160 7.43 -10.19 -4.19
CA SER A 160 6.52 -9.15 -4.65
C SER A 160 7.10 -7.74 -4.43
N GLN A 161 7.79 -7.50 -3.30
CA GLN A 161 8.51 -6.24 -3.05
C GLN A 161 9.57 -5.98 -4.13
N LEU A 162 10.41 -6.99 -4.44
CA LEU A 162 11.44 -6.88 -5.49
C LEU A 162 10.84 -6.63 -6.88
N LEU A 163 9.73 -7.28 -7.21
CA LEU A 163 9.01 -7.02 -8.47
C LEU A 163 8.41 -5.61 -8.52
N ASN A 164 7.81 -5.15 -7.43
CA ASN A 164 7.26 -3.80 -7.34
C ASN A 164 8.34 -2.72 -7.47
N GLU A 165 9.48 -2.89 -6.80
CA GLU A 165 10.64 -2.01 -6.93
C GLU A 165 11.14 -1.98 -8.38
N ARG A 166 11.38 -3.15 -8.98
CA ARG A 166 11.84 -3.25 -10.36
C ARG A 166 10.90 -2.53 -11.34
N PHE A 167 9.59 -2.76 -11.23
CA PHE A 167 8.61 -2.10 -12.08
C PHE A 167 8.52 -0.59 -11.82
N ALA A 168 8.75 -0.15 -10.57
CA ALA A 168 8.79 1.26 -10.23
C ALA A 168 9.99 1.96 -10.89
N HIS A 169 11.18 1.37 -10.79
CA HIS A 169 12.39 1.89 -11.42
C HIS A 169 12.28 1.94 -12.95
N GLU A 170 11.73 0.93 -13.58
CA GLU A 170 11.47 0.91 -15.03
C GLU A 170 10.46 1.98 -15.48
N ALA A 171 9.61 2.45 -14.59
CA ALA A 171 8.69 3.56 -14.83
C ALA A 171 9.29 4.93 -14.45
N GLY A 172 10.52 4.97 -13.92
CA GLY A 172 11.26 6.18 -13.58
C GLY A 172 11.06 6.70 -12.16
N LEU A 173 10.49 5.89 -11.23
CA LEU A 173 10.44 6.27 -9.82
C LEU A 173 11.82 6.01 -9.16
N PRO A 174 12.38 6.98 -8.44
CA PRO A 174 13.55 6.74 -7.58
C PRO A 174 13.15 6.03 -6.29
N ASP A 175 14.10 5.43 -5.57
CA ASP A 175 13.88 4.69 -4.32
C ASP A 175 13.04 5.47 -3.31
N ALA A 176 13.30 6.76 -3.16
CA ALA A 176 12.57 7.65 -2.24
C ALA A 176 11.05 7.76 -2.52
N LEU A 177 10.59 7.32 -3.68
CA LEU A 177 9.17 7.29 -4.06
C LEU A 177 8.60 5.86 -4.10
N VAL A 178 9.34 4.85 -3.65
CA VAL A 178 8.92 3.44 -3.69
C VAL A 178 8.59 2.94 -2.27
N GLY A 179 7.38 3.20 -1.81
CA GLY A 179 6.88 2.78 -0.50
C GLY A 179 6.41 1.33 -0.52
N LEU A 180 7.31 0.38 -0.23
CA LEU A 180 6.97 -1.04 -0.23
C LEU A 180 6.27 -1.45 1.06
N GLY A 181 5.22 -2.28 0.93
CA GLY A 181 4.53 -2.91 2.03
C GLY A 181 5.25 -4.17 2.53
N HIS A 182 4.64 -4.87 3.47
CA HIS A 182 5.22 -6.05 4.12
C HIS A 182 4.20 -7.18 4.32
N ALA A 183 4.66 -8.34 4.81
CA ALA A 183 3.82 -9.35 5.41
C ALA A 183 3.57 -9.01 6.88
N PHE A 184 2.35 -9.16 7.38
CA PHE A 184 2.13 -9.08 8.82
C PHE A 184 2.20 -10.45 9.46
N GLU A 185 3.28 -10.68 10.16
CA GLU A 185 3.51 -11.94 10.85
C GLU A 185 3.08 -11.90 12.32
N ILE A 186 2.74 -10.73 12.89
CA ILE A 186 2.20 -10.65 14.26
C ILE A 186 0.76 -11.15 14.26
N ASP A 187 0.60 -12.35 14.79
CA ASP A 187 -0.70 -13.00 14.99
C ASP A 187 -0.82 -13.43 16.45
N PRO A 188 -1.87 -13.01 17.17
CA PRO A 188 -2.06 -13.41 18.58
C PRO A 188 -2.11 -14.93 18.82
N ALA A 189 -2.45 -15.71 17.79
CA ALA A 189 -2.51 -17.16 17.86
C ALA A 189 -1.16 -17.85 17.57
N VAL A 190 -0.17 -17.11 17.07
CA VAL A 190 1.15 -17.65 16.69
C VAL A 190 2.19 -17.27 17.76
N PRO A 191 2.72 -18.24 18.51
CA PRO A 191 3.80 -17.97 19.46
C PRO A 191 5.01 -17.34 18.78
N GLU A 192 5.66 -16.40 19.45
CA GLU A 192 6.87 -15.73 18.97
C GLU A 192 6.68 -14.87 17.71
N SER A 193 5.44 -14.60 17.28
CA SER A 193 5.12 -13.89 16.04
C SER A 193 5.78 -12.50 15.93
N PHE A 194 6.02 -11.81 17.03
CA PHE A 194 6.78 -10.55 17.02
C PHE A 194 8.23 -10.72 16.55
N ARG A 195 8.87 -11.86 16.84
CA ARG A 195 10.23 -12.15 16.34
C ARG A 195 10.23 -12.46 14.85
N LEU A 196 9.16 -13.05 14.33
CA LEU A 196 8.97 -13.27 12.89
C LEU A 196 8.84 -11.94 12.17
N GLU A 197 7.98 -11.05 12.69
CA GLU A 197 7.78 -9.69 12.16
C GLU A 197 9.09 -8.90 12.12
N LEU A 198 9.87 -8.90 13.20
CA LEU A 198 11.17 -8.24 13.26
C LEU A 198 12.16 -8.80 12.22
N ALA A 199 12.14 -10.11 11.99
CA ALA A 199 13.01 -10.73 11.00
C ALA A 199 12.67 -10.26 9.57
N HIS A 200 11.39 -10.17 9.23
CA HIS A 200 10.96 -9.68 7.93
C HIS A 200 11.20 -8.17 7.78
N ALA A 201 10.92 -7.40 8.82
CA ALA A 201 11.11 -5.95 8.80
C ALA A 201 12.59 -5.55 8.60
N LEU A 202 13.51 -6.25 9.26
CA LEU A 202 14.95 -6.05 9.09
C LEU A 202 15.41 -6.51 7.71
N LEU A 203 14.92 -7.65 7.21
CA LEU A 203 15.22 -8.12 5.86
C LEU A 203 14.77 -7.09 4.82
N ALA A 204 13.55 -6.59 4.92
CA ALA A 204 13.04 -5.58 4.01
C ALA A 204 13.88 -4.28 4.07
N ARG A 205 14.25 -3.81 5.26
CA ARG A 205 15.10 -2.63 5.41
C ARG A 205 16.50 -2.82 4.84
N GLU A 206 17.07 -4.02 4.95
CA GLU A 206 18.39 -4.33 4.37
C GLU A 206 18.33 -4.44 2.84
N LEU A 207 17.25 -4.99 2.28
CA LEU A 207 17.05 -5.08 0.83
C LEU A 207 16.73 -3.71 0.20
N PHE A 208 15.99 -2.85 0.90
CA PHE A 208 15.49 -1.57 0.39
C PHE A 208 15.90 -0.41 1.31
N PRO A 209 17.20 -0.09 1.42
CA PRO A 209 17.71 0.84 2.44
C PRO A 209 17.18 2.26 2.30
N ASP A 210 16.89 2.72 1.08
CA ASP A 210 16.48 4.10 0.78
C ASP A 210 14.97 4.23 0.52
N ALA A 211 14.23 3.12 0.50
CA ALA A 211 12.80 3.12 0.27
C ALA A 211 11.99 3.49 1.53
N PRO A 212 10.92 4.28 1.41
CA PRO A 212 10.01 4.57 2.51
C PRO A 212 9.09 3.37 2.79
N LEU A 213 9.59 2.37 3.50
CA LEU A 213 8.84 1.15 3.79
C LEU A 213 7.62 1.40 4.65
N LYS A 214 6.50 0.75 4.29
CA LYS A 214 5.20 0.86 4.95
C LYS A 214 4.95 -0.33 5.88
N TRP A 215 4.67 -0.05 7.14
CA TRP A 215 4.35 -1.04 8.18
C TRP A 215 2.96 -0.82 8.77
N MET A 216 2.18 -1.88 8.95
CA MET A 216 0.80 -1.78 9.40
C MET A 216 0.32 -3.05 10.11
N PRO A 217 -0.58 -2.94 11.11
CA PRO A 217 -1.26 -4.10 11.66
C PRO A 217 -2.32 -4.67 10.71
N PRO A 218 -2.61 -5.98 10.76
CA PRO A 218 -3.63 -6.60 9.93
C PRO A 218 -5.03 -6.25 10.41
N THR A 219 -5.87 -5.73 9.51
CA THR A 219 -7.27 -5.37 9.77
C THR A 219 -8.07 -6.52 10.41
N LYS A 220 -7.80 -7.77 10.02
CA LYS A 220 -8.54 -8.96 10.53
C LYS A 220 -8.55 -9.10 12.05
N HIS A 221 -7.58 -8.51 12.75
CA HIS A 221 -7.48 -8.55 14.20
C HIS A 221 -8.07 -7.32 14.91
N MET A 222 -8.52 -6.30 14.15
CA MET A 222 -9.14 -5.07 14.68
C MET A 222 -10.66 -5.26 14.85
N THR A 223 -11.05 -6.12 15.78
CA THR A 223 -12.43 -6.65 15.92
C THR A 223 -13.30 -5.93 16.95
N GLY A 224 -12.90 -4.73 17.37
CA GLY A 224 -13.60 -3.97 18.42
C GLY A 224 -13.12 -4.26 19.84
N ASN A 225 -12.18 -5.20 20.02
CA ASN A 225 -11.48 -5.37 21.30
C ASN A 225 -10.40 -4.29 21.44
N VAL A 226 -10.72 -3.22 22.16
CA VAL A 226 -9.85 -2.06 22.33
C VAL A 226 -8.48 -2.43 22.90
N PHE A 227 -8.41 -3.33 23.88
CA PHE A 227 -7.14 -3.76 24.47
C PHE A 227 -6.27 -4.52 23.49
N ALA A 228 -6.85 -5.46 22.75
CA ALA A 228 -6.13 -6.22 21.74
C ALA A 228 -5.65 -5.31 20.60
N GLY A 229 -6.49 -4.39 20.12
CA GLY A 229 -6.13 -3.41 19.09
C GLY A 229 -4.99 -2.49 19.52
N HIS A 230 -5.01 -1.99 20.77
CA HIS A 230 -3.90 -1.19 21.32
C HIS A 230 -2.60 -1.96 21.38
N VAL A 231 -2.62 -3.20 21.86
CA VAL A 231 -1.42 -4.04 21.92
C VAL A 231 -0.87 -4.28 20.53
N LEU A 232 -1.73 -4.57 19.55
CA LEU A 232 -1.33 -4.83 18.19
C LEU A 232 -0.70 -3.59 17.51
N ASP A 233 -1.34 -2.43 17.60
CA ASP A 233 -0.76 -1.15 17.13
C ASP A 233 0.57 -0.84 17.81
N GLY A 234 0.66 -1.10 19.11
CA GLY A 234 1.88 -0.92 19.88
C GLY A 234 3.03 -1.80 19.37
N PHE A 235 2.77 -3.09 19.10
CA PHE A 235 3.77 -4.00 18.57
C PHE A 235 4.21 -3.62 17.16
N PHE A 236 3.28 -3.27 16.24
CA PHE A 236 3.65 -2.83 14.90
C PHE A 236 4.40 -1.51 14.90
N THR A 237 4.01 -0.56 15.76
CA THR A 237 4.75 0.70 15.94
C THR A 237 6.15 0.43 16.46
N LEU A 238 6.29 -0.46 17.45
CA LEU A 238 7.60 -0.82 18.01
C LEU A 238 8.46 -1.55 16.95
N ALA A 239 7.89 -2.45 16.16
CA ALA A 239 8.60 -3.07 15.04
C ALA A 239 9.12 -2.00 14.08
N GLY A 240 8.28 -1.04 13.71
CA GLY A 240 8.67 0.09 12.85
C GLY A 240 9.81 0.92 13.42
N VAL A 241 9.76 1.24 14.73
CA VAL A 241 10.83 1.96 15.43
C VAL A 241 12.14 1.17 15.39
N LEU A 242 12.10 -0.11 15.80
CA LEU A 242 13.30 -0.95 15.90
C LEU A 242 13.98 -1.24 14.56
N THR A 243 13.24 -1.17 13.47
CA THR A 243 13.71 -1.56 12.15
C THR A 243 13.76 -0.41 11.14
N GLY A 244 13.48 0.82 11.60
CA GLY A 244 13.60 2.04 10.79
C GLY A 244 12.58 2.15 9.66
N GLN A 245 11.32 1.72 9.89
CA GLN A 245 10.26 1.85 8.89
C GLN A 245 9.76 3.29 8.81
N SER A 246 9.50 3.78 7.60
CA SER A 246 9.23 5.21 7.36
C SER A 246 7.76 5.57 7.39
N ILE A 247 6.87 4.63 7.08
CA ILE A 247 5.42 4.83 7.00
C ILE A 247 4.75 3.85 7.95
N LEU A 248 4.16 4.36 9.02
CA LEU A 248 3.40 3.56 9.96
C LEU A 248 1.90 3.77 9.73
N LEU A 249 1.23 2.76 9.21
CA LEU A 249 -0.22 2.73 9.17
C LEU A 249 -0.75 2.38 10.56
N VAL A 250 -1.80 3.07 10.97
CA VAL A 250 -2.40 2.89 12.30
C VAL A 250 -3.71 2.12 12.15
N GLY A 251 -3.82 1.00 12.81
CA GLY A 251 -5.04 0.18 12.82
C GLY A 251 -6.14 0.84 13.67
N MET A 252 -7.36 0.84 13.14
CA MET A 252 -8.52 1.31 13.89
C MET A 252 -9.17 0.14 14.63
N MET A 253 -9.47 0.31 15.91
CA MET A 253 -9.92 -0.77 16.80
C MET A 253 -11.13 -1.55 16.29
N THR A 254 -11.98 -0.91 15.47
CA THR A 254 -13.23 -1.49 14.96
C THR A 254 -13.21 -1.77 13.45
N GLU A 255 -12.10 -1.54 12.75
CA GLU A 255 -12.09 -1.53 11.28
C GLU A 255 -12.43 -2.87 10.61
N ALA A 256 -12.30 -4.00 11.33
CA ALA A 256 -12.71 -5.31 10.83
C ALA A 256 -14.24 -5.51 10.84
N VAL A 257 -14.97 -4.71 11.63
CA VAL A 257 -16.41 -4.94 11.92
C VAL A 257 -17.29 -3.75 11.58
N ALA A 258 -16.75 -2.54 11.52
CA ALA A 258 -17.49 -1.31 11.25
C ALA A 258 -16.61 -0.23 10.65
N THR A 259 -17.24 0.82 10.10
CA THR A 259 -16.53 2.07 9.80
C THR A 259 -16.02 2.68 11.12
N PRO A 260 -14.72 2.95 11.26
CA PRO A 260 -14.16 3.41 12.51
C PRO A 260 -14.75 4.74 12.97
N PHE A 261 -15.02 4.84 14.27
CA PHE A 261 -15.45 6.08 14.90
C PHE A 261 -14.31 7.08 15.05
N LEU A 262 -14.65 8.34 15.32
CA LEU A 262 -13.66 9.40 15.56
C LEU A 262 -12.80 9.07 16.80
N SER A 263 -13.42 8.52 17.85
CA SER A 263 -12.72 8.06 19.05
C SER A 263 -11.71 6.95 18.79
N ASP A 264 -11.98 6.06 17.85
CA ASP A 264 -11.04 4.97 17.51
C ASP A 264 -9.73 5.53 16.96
N ARG A 265 -9.83 6.59 16.13
CA ARG A 265 -8.66 7.28 15.55
C ARG A 265 -7.85 8.00 16.62
N ASP A 266 -8.52 8.72 17.52
CA ASP A 266 -7.85 9.43 18.60
C ASP A 266 -7.10 8.47 19.53
N LEU A 267 -7.73 7.34 19.90
CA LEU A 267 -7.12 6.32 20.74
C LEU A 267 -5.94 5.63 20.05
N ALA A 268 -6.09 5.28 18.77
CA ALA A 268 -5.02 4.65 18.00
C ALA A 268 -3.82 5.58 17.84
N LEU A 269 -4.05 6.86 17.49
CA LEU A 269 -2.98 7.85 17.38
C LEU A 269 -2.32 8.15 18.73
N ALA A 270 -3.08 8.21 19.81
CA ALA A 270 -2.53 8.38 21.15
C ALA A 270 -1.60 7.21 21.52
N ASN A 271 -1.99 5.98 21.19
CA ASN A 271 -1.18 4.78 21.42
C ASN A 271 0.14 4.81 20.62
N VAL A 272 0.06 5.09 19.32
CA VAL A 272 1.25 5.19 18.45
C VAL A 272 2.20 6.27 18.96
N ARG A 273 1.69 7.46 19.30
CA ARG A 273 2.49 8.55 19.86
C ARG A 273 3.14 8.18 21.20
N TYR A 274 2.44 7.41 22.03
CA TYR A 274 3.00 6.91 23.27
C TYR A 274 4.22 6.01 23.00
N VAL A 275 4.10 5.04 22.08
CA VAL A 275 5.21 4.14 21.72
C VAL A 275 6.37 4.91 21.09
N LEU A 276 6.10 5.83 20.15
CA LEU A 276 7.13 6.67 19.55
C LEU A 276 7.86 7.53 20.59
N GLY A 277 7.13 8.09 21.54
CA GLY A 277 7.71 8.88 22.62
C GLY A 277 8.53 8.05 23.63
N ALA A 278 8.09 6.83 23.91
CA ALA A 278 8.74 5.96 24.88
C ALA A 278 9.95 5.18 24.31
N ALA A 279 9.94 4.88 23.01
CA ALA A 279 10.90 3.98 22.37
C ALA A 279 11.59 4.56 21.12
N GLY A 280 11.43 5.86 20.84
CA GLY A 280 11.85 6.46 19.56
C GLY A 280 13.34 6.29 19.20
N SER A 281 14.25 6.24 20.18
CA SER A 281 15.68 6.01 19.96
C SER A 281 16.14 4.57 20.24
N LEU A 282 15.21 3.66 20.56
CA LEU A 282 15.57 2.28 20.93
C LEU A 282 16.27 1.52 19.79
N ALA A 283 16.04 1.92 18.55
CA ALA A 283 16.74 1.35 17.40
C ALA A 283 18.26 1.51 17.45
N GLU A 284 18.78 2.53 18.13
CA GLU A 284 20.23 2.75 18.29
C GLU A 284 20.88 1.64 19.10
N ASP A 285 20.15 1.09 20.06
CA ASP A 285 20.61 0.03 20.96
C ASP A 285 20.16 -1.38 20.52
N PHE A 286 19.22 -1.47 19.59
CA PHE A 286 18.71 -2.76 19.13
C PHE A 286 19.64 -3.37 18.07
N ARG A 287 20.17 -4.55 18.37
CA ARG A 287 20.96 -5.36 17.43
C ARG A 287 20.59 -6.82 17.60
N PRO A 288 20.04 -7.47 16.55
CA PRO A 288 19.80 -8.91 16.60
C PRO A 288 21.11 -9.68 16.80
N ALA A 289 21.08 -10.71 17.65
CA ALA A 289 22.24 -11.55 17.87
C ALA A 289 22.65 -12.25 16.56
N PRO A 290 23.93 -12.18 16.16
CA PRO A 290 24.44 -12.95 15.03
C PRO A 290 24.15 -14.44 15.20
N GLY A 291 23.54 -15.09 14.19
CA GLY A 291 23.10 -16.48 14.26
C GLY A 291 21.88 -16.73 15.16
N GLY A 292 21.29 -15.71 15.76
CA GLY A 292 20.04 -15.80 16.51
C GLY A 292 18.83 -16.06 15.62
N PHE A 293 17.67 -16.25 16.24
CA PHE A 293 16.42 -16.59 15.53
C PHE A 293 16.05 -15.56 14.46
N ILE A 294 16.10 -14.27 14.77
CA ILE A 294 15.72 -13.19 13.83
C ILE A 294 16.57 -13.23 12.56
N VAL A 295 17.89 -13.29 12.70
CA VAL A 295 18.84 -13.36 11.58
C VAL A 295 18.66 -14.64 10.78
N SER A 296 18.53 -15.78 11.48
CA SER A 296 18.32 -17.08 10.83
C SER A 296 16.99 -17.14 10.07
N ARG A 297 15.93 -16.52 10.60
CA ARG A 297 14.63 -16.42 9.91
C ARG A 297 14.74 -15.55 8.65
N ALA A 298 15.35 -14.37 8.76
CA ALA A 298 15.57 -13.47 7.62
C ALA A 298 16.31 -14.18 6.47
N HIS A 299 17.38 -14.92 6.79
CA HIS A 299 18.12 -15.70 5.78
C HIS A 299 17.29 -16.81 5.16
N ARG A 300 16.42 -17.49 5.92
CA ARG A 300 15.52 -18.52 5.34
C ARG A 300 14.50 -17.91 4.39
N VAL A 301 13.89 -16.77 4.77
CA VAL A 301 12.94 -16.05 3.90
C VAL A 301 13.63 -15.59 2.63
N LEU A 302 14.83 -15.00 2.74
CA LEU A 302 15.61 -14.57 1.58
C LEU A 302 15.97 -15.74 0.67
N GLY A 303 16.45 -16.86 1.22
CA GLY A 303 16.77 -18.06 0.44
C GLY A 303 15.57 -18.59 -0.35
N ALA A 304 14.40 -18.71 0.32
CA ALA A 304 13.17 -19.12 -0.34
C ALA A 304 12.69 -18.11 -1.39
N ALA A 305 12.91 -16.80 -1.16
CA ALA A 305 12.58 -15.75 -2.13
C ALA A 305 13.48 -15.85 -3.38
N VAL A 306 14.77 -16.13 -3.23
CA VAL A 306 15.68 -16.35 -4.38
C VAL A 306 15.24 -17.57 -5.20
N GLU A 307 14.96 -18.71 -4.55
CA GLU A 307 14.45 -19.90 -5.24
C GLU A 307 13.14 -19.65 -5.99
N LEU A 308 12.26 -18.81 -5.42
CA LEU A 308 11.02 -18.44 -6.06
C LEU A 308 11.27 -17.51 -7.27
N LEU A 309 12.17 -16.52 -7.15
CA LEU A 309 12.53 -15.64 -8.26
C LEU A 309 13.16 -16.40 -9.43
N GLU A 310 14.02 -17.36 -9.16
CA GLU A 310 14.60 -18.24 -10.19
C GLU A 310 13.50 -19.00 -10.93
N ARG A 311 12.55 -19.62 -10.21
CA ARG A 311 11.41 -20.28 -10.84
C ARG A 311 10.54 -19.33 -11.67
N VAL A 312 10.27 -18.13 -11.16
CA VAL A 312 9.50 -17.11 -11.90
C VAL A 312 10.25 -16.66 -13.15
N ALA A 313 11.57 -16.54 -13.09
CA ALA A 313 12.38 -16.21 -14.26
C ALA A 313 12.32 -17.31 -15.34
N ASP A 314 12.31 -18.58 -14.93
CA ASP A 314 12.26 -19.72 -15.84
C ASP A 314 10.87 -19.91 -16.47
N GLU A 315 9.79 -19.80 -15.69
CA GLU A 315 8.44 -20.09 -16.19
C GLU A 315 7.65 -18.85 -16.67
N GLY A 316 8.11 -17.67 -16.30
CA GLY A 316 7.44 -16.40 -16.58
C GLY A 316 6.42 -15.99 -15.51
N LEU A 317 6.38 -14.68 -15.21
CA LEU A 317 5.55 -14.13 -14.14
C LEU A 317 4.04 -14.42 -14.33
N LEU A 318 3.50 -14.29 -15.55
CA LEU A 318 2.08 -14.59 -15.82
C LEU A 318 1.75 -16.06 -15.57
N THR A 319 2.66 -16.97 -15.86
CA THR A 319 2.51 -18.40 -15.57
C THR A 319 2.51 -18.66 -14.05
N ALA A 320 3.41 -18.02 -13.31
CA ALA A 320 3.47 -18.12 -11.87
C ALA A 320 2.18 -17.61 -11.20
N ILE A 321 1.67 -16.48 -11.65
CA ILE A 321 0.38 -15.92 -11.18
C ILE A 321 -0.78 -16.87 -11.50
N ALA A 322 -0.82 -17.42 -12.72
CA ALA A 322 -1.86 -18.36 -13.13
C ALA A 322 -1.87 -19.65 -12.30
N ARG A 323 -0.72 -20.06 -11.79
CA ARG A 323 -0.58 -21.23 -10.91
C ARG A 323 -0.93 -20.95 -9.44
N GLY A 324 -1.05 -19.68 -9.04
CA GLY A 324 -1.30 -19.27 -7.66
C GLY A 324 -0.04 -19.23 -6.80
N THR A 325 1.09 -18.86 -7.36
CA THR A 325 2.39 -18.83 -6.66
C THR A 325 2.48 -17.72 -5.62
N PHE A 326 1.76 -16.62 -5.80
CA PHE A 326 1.78 -15.44 -4.91
C PHE A 326 0.60 -15.36 -3.94
N GLY A 327 -0.08 -16.46 -3.71
CA GLY A 327 -1.24 -16.60 -2.85
C GLY A 327 -2.06 -17.80 -3.35
N LEU A 328 -3.07 -18.22 -2.64
CA LEU A 328 -3.87 -19.39 -3.02
C LEU A 328 -4.76 -19.15 -4.25
N MET A 329 -4.81 -17.92 -4.76
CA MET A 329 -5.66 -17.53 -5.88
C MET A 329 -4.96 -17.70 -7.22
N LYS A 330 -5.56 -18.47 -8.13
CA LYS A 330 -5.09 -18.68 -9.50
C LYS A 330 -5.72 -17.62 -10.43
N ARG A 331 -4.90 -16.93 -11.21
CA ARG A 331 -5.34 -15.84 -12.09
C ARG A 331 -4.75 -16.01 -13.50
N PRO A 332 -5.45 -16.67 -14.43
CA PRO A 332 -4.96 -16.86 -15.79
C PRO A 332 -4.89 -15.54 -16.56
N ALA A 333 -3.95 -15.43 -17.50
CA ALA A 333 -3.71 -14.20 -18.25
C ALA A 333 -4.85 -13.82 -19.21
N ASP A 334 -5.66 -14.78 -19.63
CA ASP A 334 -6.82 -14.62 -20.51
C ASP A 334 -8.16 -14.45 -19.78
N GLY A 335 -8.13 -14.45 -18.43
CA GLY A 335 -9.31 -14.33 -17.58
C GLY A 335 -9.33 -13.04 -16.74
N GLY A 336 -10.29 -12.96 -15.86
CA GLY A 336 -10.46 -11.85 -14.93
C GLY A 336 -11.25 -10.68 -15.51
N ARG A 337 -11.58 -9.73 -14.63
CA ARG A 337 -12.36 -8.53 -14.98
C ARG A 337 -11.55 -7.63 -15.92
N GLY A 338 -12.20 -7.09 -16.95
CA GLY A 338 -11.56 -6.23 -17.94
C GLY A 338 -10.68 -6.97 -18.95
N ALA A 339 -10.76 -8.31 -19.01
CA ALA A 339 -10.04 -9.11 -20.01
C ALA A 339 -10.44 -8.75 -21.45
N ASP A 340 -11.69 -8.42 -21.70
CA ASP A 340 -12.23 -7.97 -22.98
C ASP A 340 -11.69 -6.60 -23.41
N GLY A 341 -11.12 -5.82 -22.50
CA GLY A 341 -10.40 -4.58 -22.80
C GLY A 341 -8.92 -4.79 -23.16
N VAL A 342 -8.41 -6.03 -23.11
CA VAL A 342 -7.04 -6.35 -23.50
C VAL A 342 -6.98 -6.56 -25.00
N VAL A 343 -6.33 -5.62 -25.70
CA VAL A 343 -6.21 -5.64 -27.15
C VAL A 343 -4.72 -5.65 -27.53
N GLU A 344 -4.37 -6.50 -28.48
CA GLU A 344 -3.05 -6.50 -29.08
C GLU A 344 -2.83 -5.21 -29.88
N LYS A 345 -1.74 -4.51 -29.63
CA LYS A 345 -1.42 -3.28 -30.34
C LYS A 345 -0.82 -3.59 -31.71
N ALA A 346 -1.23 -2.85 -32.72
CA ALA A 346 -0.59 -2.92 -34.03
C ALA A 346 0.88 -2.48 -33.95
N ASP A 347 1.70 -3.01 -34.84
CA ASP A 347 3.09 -2.58 -35.00
C ASP A 347 3.17 -1.06 -35.24
N GLY A 348 4.06 -0.42 -34.53
CA GLY A 348 4.23 1.04 -34.64
C GLY A 348 3.19 1.89 -33.90
N TYR A 349 2.26 1.28 -33.13
CA TYR A 349 1.38 2.05 -32.27
C TYR A 349 2.18 2.84 -31.24
N LEU A 350 1.92 4.14 -31.18
CA LEU A 350 2.55 5.06 -30.26
C LEU A 350 1.49 5.68 -29.33
N ASN A 351 1.64 5.49 -28.02
CA ASN A 351 0.84 6.23 -27.06
C ASN A 351 1.48 7.61 -26.83
N PRO A 352 0.85 8.71 -27.28
CA PRO A 352 1.45 10.04 -27.15
C PRO A 352 1.65 10.47 -25.68
N ALA A 353 0.78 10.04 -24.77
CA ALA A 353 0.94 10.35 -23.34
C ALA A 353 2.19 9.67 -22.74
N THR A 354 2.45 8.41 -23.07
CA THR A 354 3.66 7.70 -22.65
C THR A 354 4.92 8.40 -23.17
N VAL A 355 4.92 8.79 -24.45
CA VAL A 355 6.06 9.51 -25.03
C VAL A 355 6.31 10.85 -24.33
N MET A 356 5.27 11.59 -23.98
CA MET A 356 5.40 12.85 -23.24
C MET A 356 5.93 12.64 -21.82
N LEU A 357 5.49 11.59 -21.15
CA LEU A 357 5.96 11.24 -19.82
C LEU A 357 7.44 10.83 -19.83
N GLU A 358 7.86 10.01 -20.79
CA GLU A 358 9.24 9.57 -20.95
C GLU A 358 10.18 10.74 -21.33
N ALA A 359 9.75 11.62 -22.23
CA ALA A 359 10.52 12.81 -22.61
C ALA A 359 10.75 13.80 -21.45
N GLY A 360 9.92 13.76 -20.42
CA GLY A 360 10.04 14.60 -19.23
C GLY A 360 11.01 14.08 -18.16
N GLN A 361 11.44 12.83 -18.24
CA GLN A 361 12.36 12.22 -17.26
C GLN A 361 13.84 12.62 -17.46
N GLY A 362 14.18 13.24 -18.56
CA GLY A 362 15.56 13.67 -18.91
C GLY A 362 15.90 15.14 -18.60
N ARG A 363 15.10 15.83 -17.78
CA ARG A 363 15.33 17.24 -17.45
C ARG A 363 15.52 17.48 -15.97
#